data_227a9b70bbae127c4d6ab2a2c5158127
#
_entry.id   227a9b70bbae127c4d6ab2a2c5158127
#
_cell.length_a   1.000
_cell.length_b   1.000
_cell.length_c   1.000
_cell.angle_alpha   90.00
_cell.angle_beta   90.00
_cell.angle_gamma   90.00
#
_symmetry.space_group_name_H-M   'P 1'
#
loop_
_entity.id
_entity.type
_entity.pdbx_description
1 polymer ?
#
loop_
_entity_poly.entity_id
_entity_poly.type
_entity_poly.pdbx_seq_one_letter_code
_entity_poly.pdbx_strand_id
1 'polypeptide(L)'
;MTGYFFIVLIAAVLCELIKGLSANGTPPVLQKFSWQMDLAHFMWASIVPLRLMFGLGLAFVFFQIPGESRFSVVPGAVALGLVWGFVYWLFNRYWVGRFKFLPITQKRFEGAASNMVGIDEQVLGIDLGGEQKAFPVNMLYYHHQIADEIGGHPIWPTYCGLCNSGRIYDRLVDGKALEFTLVGAVNYNATFRDHTTGSWWRQEVGDAIKGPLKGRMLEDMPCEQMTLGNWLAKHPGSLVLQYDPVFQKQYDIRTALLNYEVSLPGWHMQASPPLVVGVEVGAVARAYDWNQLVKHRLVHDEVDGTSLLAVADEAGSSAFVYDRTVDGRALSFILDGDGLKDDATGSSWDMFGRCKTGKLTGKSLTQLQSYKQYVRAWVTFHPDASFYNFPATSR
;
A
#
# COMPACT_ATOMS: atom_id res chain seq x y z
N MET A 1 -14.47 -41.41 25.31
CA MET A 1 -14.82 -40.92 23.94
C MET A 1 -15.40 -39.50 23.97
N THR A 2 -16.31 -39.14 24.86
CA THR A 2 -16.89 -37.80 24.97
C THR A 2 -15.83 -36.68 25.05
N GLY A 3 -14.79 -36.84 25.90
CA GLY A 3 -13.71 -35.87 26.00
C GLY A 3 -12.94 -35.70 24.69
N TYR A 4 -12.64 -36.77 23.96
CA TYR A 4 -11.97 -36.71 22.67
C TYR A 4 -12.78 -35.97 21.59
N PHE A 5 -14.14 -36.12 21.63
CA PHE A 5 -15.01 -35.39 20.73
C PHE A 5 -14.84 -33.87 20.89
N PHE A 6 -14.86 -33.39 22.13
CA PHE A 6 -14.69 -31.98 22.42
C PHE A 6 -13.28 -31.49 22.12
N ILE A 7 -12.25 -32.31 22.36
CA ILE A 7 -10.86 -31.97 22.00
C ILE A 7 -10.74 -31.73 20.48
N VAL A 8 -11.30 -32.62 19.65
CA VAL A 8 -11.26 -32.48 18.19
C VAL A 8 -12.02 -31.22 17.72
N LEU A 9 -13.18 -30.94 18.33
CA LEU A 9 -13.99 -29.77 18.00
C LEU A 9 -13.28 -28.46 18.40
N ILE A 10 -12.65 -28.41 19.57
CA ILE A 10 -11.85 -27.27 20.03
C ILE A 10 -10.64 -27.08 19.08
N ALA A 11 -9.97 -28.17 18.69
CA ALA A 11 -8.85 -28.10 17.76
C ALA A 11 -9.28 -27.53 16.38
N ALA A 12 -10.47 -27.87 15.90
CA ALA A 12 -11.04 -27.29 14.67
C ALA A 12 -11.28 -25.78 14.81
N VAL A 13 -11.82 -25.32 15.94
CA VAL A 13 -12.00 -23.87 16.23
C VAL A 13 -10.66 -23.16 16.28
N LEU A 14 -9.67 -23.72 16.97
CA LEU A 14 -8.32 -23.15 17.08
C LEU A 14 -7.64 -23.08 15.71
N CYS A 15 -7.84 -24.08 14.85
CA CYS A 15 -7.30 -24.09 13.48
C CYS A 15 -7.82 -22.88 12.66
N GLU A 16 -9.12 -22.59 12.73
CA GLU A 16 -9.69 -21.40 12.05
C GLU A 16 -9.16 -20.09 12.64
N LEU A 17 -9.04 -20.00 13.98
CA LEU A 17 -8.46 -18.83 14.64
C LEU A 17 -7.01 -18.60 14.20
N ILE A 18 -6.18 -19.63 14.24
CA ILE A 18 -4.78 -19.54 13.83
C ILE A 18 -4.67 -19.06 12.38
N LYS A 19 -5.49 -19.65 11.47
CA LYS A 19 -5.55 -19.20 10.07
C LYS A 19 -5.88 -17.72 9.95
N GLY A 20 -6.97 -17.30 10.61
CA GLY A 20 -7.46 -15.93 10.53
C GLY A 20 -6.48 -14.92 11.12
N LEU A 21 -6.00 -15.19 12.32
CA LEU A 21 -5.08 -14.30 13.02
C LEU A 21 -3.72 -14.19 12.30
N SER A 22 -3.16 -15.31 11.83
CA SER A 22 -1.88 -15.30 11.11
C SER A 22 -1.96 -14.54 9.79
N ALA A 23 -3.02 -14.74 9.00
CA ALA A 23 -3.20 -14.04 7.72
C ALA A 23 -3.37 -12.54 7.88
N ASN A 24 -4.11 -12.09 8.91
CA ASN A 24 -4.32 -10.68 9.18
C ASN A 24 -3.20 -10.04 10.02
N GLY A 25 -2.18 -10.82 10.43
CA GLY A 25 -1.11 -10.33 11.29
C GLY A 25 -1.62 -9.78 12.62
N THR A 26 -2.58 -10.46 13.23
CA THR A 26 -3.19 -10.05 14.50
C THR A 26 -2.80 -11.02 15.62
N PRO A 27 -2.38 -10.55 16.79
CA PRO A 27 -2.11 -9.14 17.13
C PRO A 27 -0.93 -8.55 16.31
N PRO A 28 -0.88 -7.23 16.13
CA PRO A 28 0.11 -6.57 15.26
C PRO A 28 1.57 -6.91 15.55
N VAL A 29 1.90 -7.25 16.79
CA VAL A 29 3.24 -7.66 17.19
C VAL A 29 3.73 -8.90 16.40
N LEU A 30 2.82 -9.77 15.98
CA LEU A 30 3.16 -10.97 15.20
C LEU A 30 3.73 -10.63 13.81
N GLN A 31 3.37 -9.48 13.25
CA GLN A 31 3.85 -9.05 11.94
C GLN A 31 5.36 -8.76 11.89
N LYS A 32 6.01 -8.66 13.05
CA LYS A 32 7.47 -8.52 13.16
C LYS A 32 8.23 -9.83 12.94
N PHE A 33 7.54 -10.97 13.04
CA PHE A 33 8.16 -12.29 12.96
C PHE A 33 7.97 -12.92 11.59
N SER A 34 9.05 -13.35 10.96
CA SER A 34 9.03 -14.00 9.63
C SER A 34 8.18 -15.28 9.59
N TRP A 35 8.14 -16.04 10.70
CA TRP A 35 7.36 -17.27 10.81
C TRP A 35 5.84 -17.03 10.70
N GLN A 36 5.34 -15.83 11.03
CA GLN A 36 3.91 -15.49 10.89
C GLN A 36 3.43 -15.69 9.44
N MET A 37 4.24 -15.27 8.49
CA MET A 37 3.94 -15.44 7.07
C MET A 37 4.01 -16.91 6.64
N ASP A 38 4.98 -17.68 7.16
CA ASP A 38 5.06 -19.12 6.88
C ASP A 38 3.82 -19.85 7.37
N LEU A 39 3.41 -19.53 8.59
CA LEU A 39 2.19 -20.07 9.20
C LEU A 39 0.95 -19.66 8.40
N ALA A 40 0.81 -18.39 8.05
CA ALA A 40 -0.32 -17.89 7.28
C ALA A 40 -0.44 -18.61 5.92
N HIS A 41 0.66 -18.74 5.20
CA HIS A 41 0.71 -19.42 3.91
C HIS A 41 0.40 -20.92 4.04
N PHE A 42 1.00 -21.59 5.04
CA PHE A 42 0.71 -23.01 5.33
C PHE A 42 -0.77 -23.21 5.67
N MET A 43 -1.33 -22.41 6.59
CA MET A 43 -2.73 -22.52 6.98
C MET A 43 -3.66 -22.25 5.80
N TRP A 44 -3.32 -21.30 4.94
CA TRP A 44 -4.12 -20.99 3.76
C TRP A 44 -4.15 -22.14 2.76
N ALA A 45 -3.02 -22.82 2.54
CA ALA A 45 -2.92 -23.99 1.64
C ALA A 45 -3.57 -25.23 2.24
N SER A 46 -3.50 -25.40 3.57
CA SER A 46 -3.90 -26.64 4.25
C SER A 46 -5.30 -26.60 4.86
N ILE A 47 -5.99 -25.45 4.86
CA ILE A 47 -7.25 -25.30 5.63
C ILE A 47 -8.36 -26.24 5.13
N VAL A 48 -8.46 -26.51 3.85
CA VAL A 48 -9.50 -27.41 3.30
C VAL A 48 -9.26 -28.84 3.74
N PRO A 49 -8.09 -29.47 3.52
CA PRO A 49 -7.82 -30.81 4.02
C PRO A 49 -7.90 -30.90 5.55
N LEU A 50 -7.49 -29.88 6.31
CA LEU A 50 -7.65 -29.85 7.77
C LEU A 50 -9.11 -29.87 8.19
N ARG A 51 -9.99 -29.11 7.55
CA ARG A 51 -11.44 -29.13 7.83
C ARG A 51 -12.04 -30.50 7.56
N LEU A 52 -11.66 -31.14 6.45
CA LEU A 52 -12.11 -32.49 6.13
C LEU A 52 -11.64 -33.51 7.18
N MET A 53 -10.37 -33.42 7.59
CA MET A 53 -9.81 -34.27 8.64
C MET A 53 -10.55 -34.09 9.98
N PHE A 54 -10.80 -32.86 10.41
CA PHE A 54 -11.55 -32.59 11.63
C PHE A 54 -13.00 -33.05 11.53
N GLY A 55 -13.67 -32.84 10.38
CA GLY A 55 -15.03 -33.31 10.14
C GLY A 55 -15.15 -34.85 10.22
N LEU A 56 -14.26 -35.57 9.54
CA LEU A 56 -14.21 -37.03 9.59
C LEU A 56 -13.84 -37.53 10.99
N GLY A 57 -12.89 -36.88 11.66
CA GLY A 57 -12.50 -37.21 13.03
C GLY A 57 -13.66 -37.02 14.03
N LEU A 58 -14.41 -35.93 13.92
CA LEU A 58 -15.61 -35.68 14.73
C LEU A 58 -16.67 -36.77 14.49
N ALA A 59 -16.94 -37.10 13.22
CA ALA A 59 -17.90 -38.18 12.90
C ALA A 59 -17.44 -39.52 13.48
N PHE A 60 -16.18 -39.91 13.28
CA PHE A 60 -15.61 -41.13 13.80
C PHE A 60 -15.75 -41.21 15.33
N VAL A 61 -15.30 -40.19 16.07
CA VAL A 61 -15.37 -40.16 17.54
C VAL A 61 -16.82 -40.16 18.03
N PHE A 62 -17.73 -39.46 17.35
CA PHE A 62 -19.15 -39.44 17.70
C PHE A 62 -19.77 -40.83 17.63
N PHE A 63 -19.48 -41.61 16.59
CA PHE A 63 -20.01 -42.99 16.48
C PHE A 63 -19.41 -43.94 17.52
N GLN A 64 -18.25 -43.64 18.09
CA GLN A 64 -17.63 -44.41 19.18
C GLN A 64 -18.19 -44.05 20.57
N ILE A 65 -18.99 -42.98 20.70
CA ILE A 65 -19.67 -42.64 21.96
C ILE A 65 -20.82 -43.65 22.19
N PRO A 66 -20.91 -44.28 23.38
CA PRO A 66 -22.05 -45.16 23.70
C PRO A 66 -23.39 -44.46 23.50
N GLY A 67 -24.36 -45.16 22.94
CA GLY A 67 -25.69 -44.62 22.59
C GLY A 67 -26.35 -43.82 23.69
N GLU A 68 -26.30 -44.34 24.92
CA GLU A 68 -26.84 -43.71 26.12
C GLU A 68 -26.20 -42.33 26.43
N SER A 69 -24.91 -42.17 26.09
CA SER A 69 -24.16 -40.93 26.35
C SER A 69 -24.19 -39.95 25.16
N ARG A 70 -24.71 -40.33 23.99
CA ARG A 70 -24.72 -39.45 22.80
C ARG A 70 -25.55 -38.19 23.00
N PHE A 71 -26.71 -38.32 23.67
CA PHE A 71 -27.57 -37.18 23.91
C PHE A 71 -26.94 -36.15 24.88
N SER A 72 -26.10 -36.59 25.80
CA SER A 72 -25.43 -35.69 26.75
C SER A 72 -24.39 -34.78 26.11
N VAL A 73 -23.83 -35.15 24.95
CA VAL A 73 -22.81 -34.33 24.22
C VAL A 73 -23.46 -33.31 23.28
N VAL A 74 -24.74 -33.48 22.92
CA VAL A 74 -25.42 -32.64 21.93
C VAL A 74 -25.42 -31.16 22.29
N PRO A 75 -25.78 -30.73 23.54
CA PRO A 75 -25.78 -29.30 23.86
C PRO A 75 -24.42 -28.65 23.73
N GLY A 76 -23.35 -29.33 24.22
CA GLY A 76 -21.99 -28.85 24.11
C GLY A 76 -21.47 -28.83 22.64
N ALA A 77 -21.86 -29.86 21.87
CA ALA A 77 -21.51 -29.91 20.43
C ALA A 77 -22.17 -28.77 19.63
N VAL A 78 -23.45 -28.47 19.94
CA VAL A 78 -24.17 -27.35 19.33
C VAL A 78 -23.50 -26.02 19.69
N ALA A 79 -23.20 -25.78 20.97
CA ALA A 79 -22.57 -24.55 21.43
C ALA A 79 -21.21 -24.31 20.75
N LEU A 80 -20.34 -25.32 20.79
CA LEU A 80 -19.01 -25.23 20.11
C LEU A 80 -19.13 -25.19 18.58
N GLY A 81 -20.11 -25.86 17.99
CA GLY A 81 -20.40 -25.78 16.55
C GLY A 81 -20.84 -24.37 16.14
N LEU A 82 -21.63 -23.70 16.96
CA LEU A 82 -21.98 -22.27 16.74
C LEU A 82 -20.75 -21.38 16.85
N VAL A 83 -19.87 -21.61 17.83
CA VAL A 83 -18.60 -20.90 17.97
C VAL A 83 -17.73 -21.14 16.73
N TRP A 84 -17.58 -22.39 16.28
CA TRP A 84 -16.83 -22.71 15.06
C TRP A 84 -17.43 -22.03 13.83
N GLY A 85 -18.76 -22.10 13.67
CA GLY A 85 -19.48 -21.42 12.59
C GLY A 85 -19.27 -19.90 12.58
N PHE A 86 -19.31 -19.28 13.77
CA PHE A 86 -19.04 -17.85 13.94
C PHE A 86 -17.59 -17.50 13.60
N VAL A 87 -16.61 -18.25 14.13
CA VAL A 87 -15.18 -18.05 13.82
C VAL A 87 -14.90 -18.27 12.33
N TYR A 88 -15.50 -19.32 11.74
CA TYR A 88 -15.44 -19.56 10.30
C TYR A 88 -15.98 -18.37 9.51
N TRP A 89 -17.17 -17.87 9.84
CA TRP A 89 -17.79 -16.73 9.18
C TRP A 89 -16.91 -15.48 9.33
N LEU A 90 -16.46 -15.20 10.56
CA LEU A 90 -15.61 -14.05 10.86
C LEU A 90 -14.34 -14.00 9.99
N PHE A 91 -13.60 -15.11 9.93
CA PHE A 91 -12.30 -15.18 9.25
C PHE A 91 -12.36 -15.65 7.79
N ASN A 92 -13.49 -16.06 7.27
CA ASN A 92 -13.61 -16.48 5.87
C ASN A 92 -14.63 -15.66 5.08
N ARG A 93 -15.41 -14.79 5.75
CA ARG A 93 -16.40 -13.92 5.08
C ARG A 93 -16.28 -12.47 5.50
N TYR A 94 -16.27 -12.17 6.81
CA TYR A 94 -16.31 -10.80 7.29
C TYR A 94 -14.93 -10.12 7.26
N TRP A 95 -13.90 -10.76 7.77
CA TRP A 95 -12.55 -10.18 7.93
C TRP A 95 -11.57 -10.54 6.81
N VAL A 96 -12.02 -11.18 5.77
CA VAL A 96 -11.17 -11.52 4.61
C VAL A 96 -11.09 -10.33 3.66
N GLY A 97 -9.87 -9.94 3.30
CA GLY A 97 -9.61 -8.78 2.45
C GLY A 97 -10.48 -8.73 1.19
N ARG A 98 -10.63 -9.86 0.49
CA ARG A 98 -11.45 -9.95 -0.73
C ARG A 98 -12.94 -9.67 -0.58
N PHE A 99 -13.49 -9.73 0.64
CA PHE A 99 -14.90 -9.40 0.91
C PHE A 99 -15.06 -8.05 1.59
N LYS A 100 -14.00 -7.56 2.23
CA LYS A 100 -13.98 -6.26 2.91
C LYS A 100 -13.57 -5.15 1.95
N PHE A 101 -12.63 -5.44 1.07
CA PHE A 101 -12.05 -4.52 0.09
C PHE A 101 -12.39 -5.05 -1.31
N LEU A 102 -13.60 -4.72 -1.75
CA LEU A 102 -14.15 -5.23 -3.02
C LEU A 102 -13.44 -4.59 -4.20
N PRO A 103 -13.28 -5.31 -5.32
CA PRO A 103 -12.75 -4.71 -6.55
C PRO A 103 -13.72 -3.64 -7.07
N ILE A 104 -13.18 -2.65 -7.78
CA ILE A 104 -13.98 -1.64 -8.48
C ILE A 104 -14.92 -2.32 -9.50
N THR A 105 -16.17 -1.84 -9.58
CA THR A 105 -17.18 -2.40 -10.48
C THR A 105 -17.37 -1.55 -11.73
N GLN A 106 -17.16 -0.24 -11.61
CA GLN A 106 -17.28 0.73 -12.72
C GLN A 106 -15.98 1.52 -12.84
N LYS A 107 -15.12 1.07 -13.75
CA LYS A 107 -13.87 1.76 -14.05
C LYS A 107 -14.12 2.78 -15.16
N ARG A 108 -14.31 4.05 -14.78
CA ARG A 108 -14.57 5.16 -15.69
C ARG A 108 -13.47 6.21 -15.53
N PHE A 109 -12.88 6.59 -16.64
CA PHE A 109 -11.90 7.66 -16.71
C PHE A 109 -12.50 8.88 -17.39
N GLU A 110 -12.16 10.08 -16.89
CA GLU A 110 -12.59 11.37 -17.46
C GLU A 110 -11.37 12.29 -17.61
N GLY A 111 -11.40 13.11 -18.65
CA GLY A 111 -10.43 14.20 -18.80
C GLY A 111 -10.75 15.36 -17.84
N ALA A 112 -9.83 16.33 -17.74
CA ALA A 112 -9.94 17.44 -16.79
C ALA A 112 -11.29 18.20 -16.86
N ALA A 113 -11.88 18.36 -18.06
CA ALA A 113 -13.13 19.09 -18.24
C ALA A 113 -14.36 18.38 -17.66
N SER A 114 -14.36 17.04 -17.59
CA SER A 114 -15.47 16.21 -17.09
C SER A 114 -15.16 15.57 -15.74
N ASN A 115 -13.97 15.86 -15.18
CA ASN A 115 -13.53 15.30 -13.92
C ASN A 115 -14.40 15.80 -12.75
N MET A 116 -14.77 14.87 -11.85
CA MET A 116 -15.53 15.16 -10.62
C MET A 116 -14.72 14.93 -9.34
N VAL A 117 -13.48 14.43 -9.44
CA VAL A 117 -12.58 14.28 -8.30
C VAL A 117 -12.06 15.65 -7.88
N GLY A 118 -12.02 15.93 -6.60
CA GLY A 118 -11.57 17.21 -6.05
C GLY A 118 -10.10 17.50 -6.39
N ILE A 119 -9.79 18.74 -6.75
CA ILE A 119 -8.42 19.14 -7.13
C ILE A 119 -7.43 19.04 -5.96
N ASP A 120 -7.90 19.12 -4.72
CA ASP A 120 -7.10 19.00 -3.51
C ASP A 120 -6.89 17.53 -3.08
N GLU A 121 -7.57 16.58 -3.74
CA GLU A 121 -7.42 15.16 -3.42
C GLU A 121 -6.08 14.61 -3.91
N GLN A 122 -5.50 13.75 -3.11
CA GLN A 122 -4.28 13.02 -3.47
C GLN A 122 -4.58 12.00 -4.57
N VAL A 123 -3.74 11.96 -5.58
CA VAL A 123 -3.74 10.96 -6.64
C VAL A 123 -2.39 10.27 -6.74
N LEU A 124 -2.41 9.04 -7.20
CA LEU A 124 -1.25 8.33 -7.71
C LEU A 124 -1.29 8.42 -9.24
N GLY A 125 -0.37 9.18 -9.81
CA GLY A 125 -0.32 9.46 -11.25
C GLY A 125 0.78 8.66 -11.92
N ILE A 126 0.58 8.30 -13.18
CA ILE A 126 1.57 7.66 -14.05
C ILE A 126 1.53 8.31 -15.44
N ASP A 127 2.72 8.56 -15.99
CA ASP A 127 2.93 8.93 -17.39
C ASP A 127 3.78 7.86 -18.05
N LEU A 128 3.25 7.20 -19.06
CA LEU A 128 3.96 6.16 -19.80
C LEU A 128 3.69 6.33 -21.30
N GLY A 129 4.74 6.59 -22.05
CA GLY A 129 4.64 6.69 -23.50
C GLY A 129 3.74 7.83 -24.01
N GLY A 130 3.52 8.86 -23.19
CA GLY A 130 2.66 10.00 -23.51
C GLY A 130 1.18 9.80 -23.13
N GLU A 131 0.81 8.64 -22.61
CA GLU A 131 -0.47 8.43 -21.96
C GLU A 131 -0.33 8.72 -20.46
N GLN A 132 -1.24 9.53 -19.91
CA GLN A 132 -1.24 9.89 -18.50
C GLN A 132 -2.55 9.47 -17.83
N LYS A 133 -2.42 8.83 -16.65
CA LYS A 133 -3.56 8.44 -15.81
C LYS A 133 -3.34 8.81 -14.37
N ALA A 134 -4.40 9.21 -13.69
CA ALA A 134 -4.42 9.50 -12.27
C ALA A 134 -5.45 8.64 -11.55
N PHE A 135 -5.03 8.03 -10.44
CA PHE A 135 -5.85 7.17 -9.60
C PHE A 135 -6.04 7.83 -8.23
N PRO A 136 -7.26 8.24 -7.83
CA PRO A 136 -7.50 8.82 -6.51
C PRO A 136 -7.03 7.90 -5.39
N VAL A 137 -6.18 8.41 -4.51
CA VAL A 137 -5.64 7.64 -3.38
C VAL A 137 -6.75 7.14 -2.47
N ASN A 138 -7.85 7.90 -2.33
CA ASN A 138 -9.00 7.48 -1.54
C ASN A 138 -9.65 6.20 -2.07
N MET A 139 -9.75 6.06 -3.40
CA MET A 139 -10.23 4.82 -4.03
C MET A 139 -9.23 3.68 -3.84
N LEU A 140 -7.96 3.92 -4.16
CA LEU A 140 -6.90 2.92 -3.99
C LEU A 140 -6.79 2.45 -2.54
N TYR A 141 -6.99 3.32 -1.57
CA TYR A 141 -6.98 2.94 -0.15
C TYR A 141 -8.10 1.94 0.19
N TYR A 142 -9.32 2.14 -0.33
CA TYR A 142 -10.42 1.22 -0.09
C TYR A 142 -10.24 -0.09 -0.85
N HIS A 143 -9.98 -0.02 -2.15
CA HIS A 143 -9.86 -1.21 -3.00
C HIS A 143 -8.52 -1.94 -2.82
N HIS A 144 -7.49 -1.27 -2.28
CA HIS A 144 -6.10 -1.68 -2.14
C HIS A 144 -5.37 -1.88 -3.47
N GLN A 145 -6.08 -2.07 -4.57
CA GLN A 145 -5.55 -2.30 -5.90
C GLN A 145 -6.57 -1.98 -6.99
N ILE A 146 -6.08 -1.58 -8.14
CA ILE A 146 -6.88 -1.44 -9.37
C ILE A 146 -6.03 -1.98 -10.52
N ALA A 147 -6.46 -3.09 -11.12
CA ALA A 147 -5.81 -3.57 -12.34
C ALA A 147 -6.23 -2.69 -13.52
N ASP A 148 -5.26 -2.16 -14.26
CA ASP A 148 -5.49 -1.32 -15.43
C ASP A 148 -4.43 -1.57 -16.51
N GLU A 149 -4.44 -0.75 -17.54
CA GLU A 149 -3.51 -0.75 -18.66
C GLU A 149 -3.14 0.69 -19.01
N ILE A 150 -1.92 0.95 -19.42
CA ILE A 150 -1.44 2.23 -19.93
C ILE A 150 -0.42 2.01 -21.06
N GLY A 151 -0.61 2.67 -22.20
CA GLY A 151 0.30 2.48 -23.35
C GLY A 151 0.42 1.02 -23.82
N GLY A 152 -0.60 0.19 -23.63
CA GLY A 152 -0.57 -1.24 -23.95
C GLY A 152 0.11 -2.11 -22.87
N HIS A 153 0.58 -1.53 -21.76
CA HIS A 153 1.19 -2.25 -20.65
C HIS A 153 0.17 -2.51 -19.53
N PRO A 154 0.02 -3.76 -19.05
CA PRO A 154 -0.86 -4.09 -17.96
C PRO A 154 -0.25 -3.62 -16.63
N ILE A 155 -0.82 -2.60 -16.00
CA ILE A 155 -0.35 -2.01 -14.75
C ILE A 155 -1.18 -2.43 -13.54
N TRP A 156 -0.56 -2.33 -12.35
CA TRP A 156 -1.15 -2.65 -11.08
C TRP A 156 -0.98 -1.50 -10.05
N PRO A 157 -1.76 -0.42 -10.18
CA PRO A 157 -1.86 0.60 -9.14
C PRO A 157 -2.33 0.02 -7.83
N THR A 158 -1.57 0.26 -6.78
CA THR A 158 -1.81 -0.27 -5.43
C THR A 158 -1.66 0.80 -4.37
N TYR A 159 -2.33 0.62 -3.23
CA TYR A 159 -2.13 1.47 -2.07
C TYR A 159 -2.28 0.69 -0.76
N CYS A 160 -1.33 0.86 0.14
CA CYS A 160 -1.38 0.28 1.47
C CYS A 160 -1.63 1.36 2.52
N GLY A 161 -2.82 1.37 3.10
CA GLY A 161 -3.14 2.32 4.17
C GLY A 161 -2.32 2.14 5.45
N LEU A 162 -1.80 0.93 5.71
CA LEU A 162 -0.91 0.66 6.84
C LEU A 162 0.48 1.28 6.67
N CYS A 163 0.93 1.47 5.41
CA CYS A 163 2.20 2.10 5.07
C CYS A 163 2.03 3.57 4.66
N ASN A 164 0.82 3.97 4.27
CA ASN A 164 0.53 5.22 3.56
C ASN A 164 1.34 5.32 2.26
N SER A 165 1.42 4.22 1.52
CA SER A 165 2.31 4.10 0.36
C SER A 165 1.52 3.65 -0.87
N GLY A 166 1.68 4.39 -1.98
CA GLY A 166 1.21 4.06 -3.31
C GLY A 166 2.34 3.55 -4.19
N ARG A 167 2.08 2.49 -4.94
CA ARG A 167 3.00 1.90 -5.93
C ARG A 167 2.24 1.54 -7.19
N ILE A 168 2.89 1.60 -8.32
CA ILE A 168 2.38 1.07 -9.59
C ILE A 168 3.39 0.07 -10.12
N TYR A 169 2.96 -1.14 -10.38
CA TYR A 169 3.82 -2.18 -10.94
C TYR A 169 3.37 -2.59 -12.33
N ASP A 170 4.31 -2.99 -13.19
CA ASP A 170 3.98 -3.85 -14.32
C ASP A 170 3.58 -5.21 -13.78
N ARG A 171 2.39 -5.69 -14.16
CA ARG A 171 1.89 -7.01 -13.71
C ARG A 171 2.14 -8.13 -14.73
N LEU A 172 2.94 -7.85 -15.77
CA LEU A 172 3.33 -8.83 -16.78
C LEU A 172 4.48 -9.69 -16.28
N VAL A 173 4.22 -10.97 -16.03
CA VAL A 173 5.22 -11.94 -15.60
C VAL A 173 5.21 -13.12 -16.55
N ASP A 174 6.37 -13.41 -17.17
CA ASP A 174 6.54 -14.49 -18.16
C ASP A 174 5.47 -14.45 -19.26
N GLY A 175 5.14 -13.23 -19.76
CA GLY A 175 4.18 -12.99 -20.83
C GLY A 175 2.71 -13.08 -20.41
N LYS A 176 2.40 -13.19 -19.11
CA LYS A 176 1.05 -13.23 -18.58
C LYS A 176 0.79 -12.10 -17.62
N ALA A 177 -0.29 -11.35 -17.83
CA ALA A 177 -0.75 -10.36 -16.88
C ALA A 177 -1.33 -11.04 -15.65
N LEU A 178 -0.70 -10.86 -14.49
CA LEU A 178 -1.17 -11.43 -13.23
C LEU A 178 -2.39 -10.68 -12.70
N GLU A 179 -3.30 -11.43 -12.10
CA GLU A 179 -4.45 -10.94 -11.35
C GLU A 179 -4.23 -11.24 -9.87
N PHE A 180 -4.60 -10.31 -8.99
CA PHE A 180 -4.27 -10.40 -7.58
C PHE A 180 -5.51 -10.34 -6.68
N THR A 181 -5.41 -10.99 -5.52
CA THR A 181 -6.40 -10.87 -4.43
C THR A 181 -5.67 -10.57 -3.13
N LEU A 182 -6.16 -9.58 -2.38
CA LEU A 182 -5.65 -9.28 -1.04
C LEU A 182 -5.89 -10.47 -0.10
N VAL A 183 -4.84 -10.99 0.51
CA VAL A 183 -4.90 -12.17 1.39
C VAL A 183 -4.59 -11.85 2.85
N GLY A 184 -3.96 -10.73 3.13
CA GLY A 184 -3.61 -10.34 4.50
C GLY A 184 -2.59 -9.22 4.58
N ALA A 185 -1.82 -9.20 5.68
CA ALA A 185 -0.76 -8.24 5.90
C ALA A 185 0.45 -8.88 6.56
N VAL A 186 1.65 -8.46 6.14
CA VAL A 186 2.94 -8.82 6.74
C VAL A 186 3.81 -7.58 6.82
N ASN A 187 4.59 -7.44 7.89
CA ASN A 187 5.40 -6.25 8.14
C ASN A 187 4.60 -4.94 7.99
N TYR A 188 3.33 -4.96 8.45
CA TYR A 188 2.38 -3.85 8.31
C TYR A 188 2.10 -3.46 6.85
N ASN A 189 2.37 -4.35 5.89
CA ASN A 189 2.17 -4.12 4.47
C ASN A 189 1.13 -5.08 3.88
N ALA A 190 0.31 -4.59 2.97
CA ALA A 190 -0.68 -5.41 2.27
C ALA A 190 -0.01 -6.52 1.47
N THR A 191 -0.55 -7.72 1.59
CA THR A 191 -0.03 -8.92 0.91
C THR A 191 -1.09 -9.49 0.00
N PHE A 192 -0.70 -9.76 -1.24
CA PHE A 192 -1.58 -10.22 -2.29
C PHE A 192 -1.18 -11.61 -2.77
N ARG A 193 -2.16 -12.38 -3.27
CA ARG A 193 -1.93 -13.66 -3.94
C ARG A 193 -2.29 -13.52 -5.40
N ASP A 194 -1.39 -13.91 -6.32
CA ASP A 194 -1.73 -14.02 -7.72
C ASP A 194 -2.61 -15.24 -8.01
N HIS A 195 -3.46 -15.12 -9.03
CA HIS A 195 -4.37 -16.22 -9.42
C HIS A 195 -3.70 -17.27 -10.29
N THR A 196 -2.63 -16.93 -10.99
CA THR A 196 -1.96 -17.80 -11.97
C THR A 196 -1.11 -18.86 -11.28
N THR A 197 -0.28 -18.45 -10.31
CA THR A 197 0.67 -19.36 -9.65
C THR A 197 0.34 -19.61 -8.19
N GLY A 198 -0.47 -18.73 -7.60
CA GLY A 198 -0.77 -18.75 -6.18
C GLY A 198 0.34 -18.17 -5.31
N SER A 199 1.33 -17.52 -5.89
CA SER A 199 2.40 -16.86 -5.14
C SER A 199 1.89 -15.65 -4.38
N TRP A 200 2.56 -15.32 -3.26
CA TRP A 200 2.20 -14.20 -2.40
C TRP A 200 3.19 -13.06 -2.55
N TRP A 201 2.68 -11.85 -2.75
CA TRP A 201 3.41 -10.65 -3.12
C TRP A 201 3.22 -9.54 -2.10
N ARG A 202 4.29 -8.83 -1.73
CA ARG A 202 4.19 -7.62 -0.90
C ARG A 202 3.90 -6.41 -1.78
N GLN A 203 3.01 -5.56 -1.31
CA GLN A 203 2.64 -4.33 -2.02
C GLN A 203 3.79 -3.31 -2.06
N GLU A 204 4.56 -3.17 -0.98
CA GLU A 204 5.58 -2.12 -0.85
C GLU A 204 6.79 -2.34 -1.77
N VAL A 205 7.15 -3.58 -1.99
CA VAL A 205 8.40 -3.94 -2.70
C VAL A 205 8.14 -4.61 -4.04
N GLY A 206 6.92 -5.13 -4.25
CA GLY A 206 6.58 -5.89 -5.45
C GLY A 206 7.23 -7.26 -5.52
N ASP A 207 7.72 -7.81 -4.42
CA ASP A 207 8.39 -9.10 -4.40
C ASP A 207 7.45 -10.26 -4.05
N ALA A 208 7.68 -11.40 -4.69
CA ALA A 208 7.03 -12.66 -4.35
C ALA A 208 7.74 -13.30 -3.15
N ILE A 209 7.05 -13.35 -2.00
CA ILE A 209 7.61 -13.87 -0.74
C ILE A 209 7.31 -15.34 -0.49
N LYS A 210 6.27 -15.89 -1.14
CA LYS A 210 5.84 -17.30 -1.05
C LYS A 210 5.32 -17.82 -2.39
N GLY A 211 5.34 -19.12 -2.54
CA GLY A 211 4.81 -19.80 -3.72
C GLY A 211 5.84 -20.04 -4.82
N PRO A 212 5.40 -20.50 -6.01
CA PRO A 212 6.29 -20.87 -7.12
C PRO A 212 7.17 -19.74 -7.63
N LEU A 213 6.72 -18.48 -7.53
CA LEU A 213 7.48 -17.32 -7.99
C LEU A 213 8.30 -16.65 -6.87
N LYS A 214 8.47 -17.32 -5.72
CA LYS A 214 9.26 -16.74 -4.61
C LYS A 214 10.62 -16.21 -5.07
N GLY A 215 10.91 -14.96 -4.73
CA GLY A 215 12.14 -14.25 -5.10
C GLY A 215 12.05 -13.45 -6.41
N ARG A 216 10.95 -13.56 -7.16
CA ARG A 216 10.69 -12.69 -8.31
C ARG A 216 10.24 -11.31 -7.84
N MET A 217 10.57 -10.30 -8.62
CA MET A 217 10.17 -8.91 -8.42
C MET A 217 9.29 -8.48 -9.59
N LEU A 218 8.22 -7.75 -9.32
CA LEU A 218 7.52 -6.95 -10.33
C LEU A 218 8.35 -5.72 -10.64
N GLU A 219 8.30 -5.25 -11.88
CA GLU A 219 8.90 -3.98 -12.27
C GLU A 219 8.11 -2.82 -11.66
N ASP A 220 8.80 -1.96 -10.90
CA ASP A 220 8.22 -0.74 -10.33
C ASP A 220 8.11 0.32 -11.44
N MET A 221 6.87 0.74 -11.73
CA MET A 221 6.60 1.73 -12.76
C MET A 221 6.74 3.14 -12.19
N PRO A 222 7.35 4.08 -12.92
CA PRO A 222 7.45 5.47 -12.47
C PRO A 222 6.06 6.04 -12.15
N CYS A 223 5.85 6.40 -10.90
CA CYS A 223 4.58 7.01 -10.47
C CYS A 223 4.83 8.16 -9.49
N GLU A 224 3.88 9.06 -9.40
CA GLU A 224 3.97 10.25 -8.59
C GLU A 224 2.74 10.39 -7.69
N GLN A 225 2.95 10.71 -6.42
CA GLN A 225 1.86 11.02 -5.51
C GLN A 225 1.82 12.52 -5.23
N MET A 226 0.72 13.17 -5.64
CA MET A 226 0.51 14.61 -5.46
C MET A 226 -0.99 14.93 -5.43
N THR A 227 -1.35 16.20 -5.24
CA THR A 227 -2.75 16.63 -5.43
C THR A 227 -3.15 16.51 -6.90
N LEU A 228 -4.43 16.26 -7.16
CA LEU A 228 -4.95 16.22 -8.53
C LEU A 228 -4.72 17.54 -9.27
N GLY A 229 -4.82 18.68 -8.56
CA GLY A 229 -4.54 19.99 -9.14
C GLY A 229 -3.11 20.09 -9.67
N ASN A 230 -2.11 19.66 -8.87
CA ASN A 230 -0.71 19.62 -9.31
C ASN A 230 -0.51 18.63 -10.46
N TRP A 231 -1.16 17.47 -10.40
CA TRP A 231 -1.09 16.48 -11.47
C TRP A 231 -1.62 17.02 -12.80
N LEU A 232 -2.80 17.65 -12.80
CA LEU A 232 -3.39 18.23 -14.01
C LEU A 232 -2.64 19.47 -14.52
N ALA A 233 -2.00 20.25 -13.62
CA ALA A 233 -1.11 21.33 -14.03
C ALA A 233 0.15 20.82 -14.74
N LYS A 234 0.65 19.67 -14.29
CA LYS A 234 1.79 18.98 -14.88
C LYS A 234 1.41 18.24 -16.18
N HIS A 235 0.23 17.60 -16.19
CA HIS A 235 -0.27 16.71 -17.24
C HIS A 235 -1.72 17.08 -17.63
N PRO A 236 -1.97 18.18 -18.38
CA PRO A 236 -3.31 18.66 -18.69
C PRO A 236 -4.18 17.67 -19.49
N GLY A 237 -3.55 16.75 -20.22
CA GLY A 237 -4.21 15.71 -21.01
C GLY A 237 -4.54 14.43 -20.25
N SER A 238 -4.21 14.38 -18.95
CA SER A 238 -4.37 13.16 -18.15
C SER A 238 -5.83 12.75 -18.01
N LEU A 239 -6.03 11.43 -18.03
CA LEU A 239 -7.29 10.80 -17.64
C LEU A 239 -7.31 10.54 -16.15
N VAL A 240 -8.42 10.87 -15.48
CA VAL A 240 -8.61 10.71 -14.04
C VAL A 240 -9.67 9.65 -13.79
N LEU A 241 -9.32 8.63 -13.00
CA LEU A 241 -10.28 7.62 -12.58
C LEU A 241 -11.36 8.26 -11.69
N GLN A 242 -12.62 8.06 -12.04
CA GLN A 242 -13.75 8.60 -11.29
C GLN A 242 -14.22 7.63 -10.22
N TYR A 243 -14.77 8.17 -9.12
CA TYR A 243 -15.34 7.39 -8.03
C TYR A 243 -16.42 6.44 -8.55
N ASP A 244 -16.38 5.19 -8.08
CA ASP A 244 -17.43 4.21 -8.35
C ASP A 244 -18.60 4.47 -7.39
N PRO A 245 -19.80 4.85 -7.89
CA PRO A 245 -20.94 5.20 -7.05
C PRO A 245 -21.40 4.07 -6.11
N VAL A 246 -21.12 2.82 -6.48
CA VAL A 246 -21.46 1.63 -5.66
C VAL A 246 -20.74 1.68 -4.30
N PHE A 247 -19.57 2.31 -4.23
CA PHE A 247 -18.72 2.36 -3.03
C PHE A 247 -18.65 3.74 -2.39
N GLN A 248 -19.50 4.70 -2.76
CA GLN A 248 -19.44 6.06 -2.24
C GLN A 248 -19.43 6.11 -0.70
N LYS A 249 -20.31 5.34 -0.07
CA LYS A 249 -20.38 5.26 1.40
C LYS A 249 -19.04 4.81 2.04
N GLN A 250 -18.32 3.89 1.41
CA GLN A 250 -17.05 3.38 1.91
C GLN A 250 -15.96 4.45 1.79
N TYR A 251 -15.97 5.22 0.72
CA TYR A 251 -15.05 6.36 0.53
C TYR A 251 -15.30 7.46 1.57
N ASP A 252 -16.57 7.80 1.82
CA ASP A 252 -16.97 8.81 2.81
C ASP A 252 -16.59 8.40 4.24
N ILE A 253 -16.83 7.14 4.62
CA ILE A 253 -16.44 6.59 5.93
C ILE A 253 -14.92 6.70 6.11
N ARG A 254 -14.14 6.38 5.09
CA ARG A 254 -12.69 6.51 5.19
C ARG A 254 -12.26 7.95 5.40
N THR A 255 -12.79 8.88 4.62
CA THR A 255 -12.51 10.32 4.75
C THR A 255 -12.81 10.80 6.16
N ALA A 256 -13.93 10.36 6.74
CA ALA A 256 -14.29 10.68 8.12
C ALA A 256 -13.31 10.05 9.15
N LEU A 257 -12.85 8.81 8.93
CA LEU A 257 -11.94 8.09 9.84
C LEU A 257 -10.51 8.63 9.82
N LEU A 258 -10.07 9.30 8.77
CA LEU A 258 -8.75 9.93 8.72
C LEU A 258 -8.57 11.01 9.79
N ASN A 259 -9.67 11.57 10.30
CA ASN A 259 -9.68 12.59 11.33
C ASN A 259 -9.93 12.02 12.75
N TYR A 260 -10.00 10.71 12.91
CA TYR A 260 -10.31 10.07 14.20
C TYR A 260 -9.10 9.35 14.79
N GLU A 261 -8.70 9.75 16.00
CA GLU A 261 -7.76 8.98 16.82
C GLU A 261 -8.48 7.83 17.50
N VAL A 262 -8.04 6.59 17.24
CA VAL A 262 -8.50 5.42 17.99
C VAL A 262 -7.36 4.94 18.86
N SER A 263 -7.51 5.10 20.18
CA SER A 263 -6.61 4.51 21.16
C SER A 263 -7.28 3.30 21.81
N LEU A 264 -6.83 2.11 21.47
CA LEU A 264 -7.21 0.87 22.14
C LEU A 264 -6.00 0.30 22.88
N PRO A 265 -6.17 -0.41 24.04
CA PRO A 265 -5.04 -1.03 24.74
C PRO A 265 -4.21 -1.92 23.80
N GLY A 266 -2.94 -1.56 23.61
CA GLY A 266 -2.03 -2.23 22.66
C GLY A 266 -2.18 -1.81 21.20
N TRP A 267 -3.09 -0.90 20.87
CA TRP A 267 -3.33 -0.34 19.55
C TRP A 267 -3.34 1.19 19.64
N HIS A 268 -2.22 1.82 19.36
CA HIS A 268 -2.17 3.27 19.13
C HIS A 268 -2.19 3.52 17.62
N MET A 269 -3.36 3.79 17.07
CA MET A 269 -3.45 4.50 15.79
C MET A 269 -3.33 5.98 16.10
N GLN A 270 -2.14 6.54 15.85
CA GLN A 270 -1.96 7.98 15.85
C GLN A 270 -2.79 8.57 14.70
N ALA A 271 -3.52 9.64 14.93
CA ALA A 271 -4.26 10.36 13.89
C ALA A 271 -3.34 10.83 12.75
N SER A 272 -2.08 11.07 13.05
CA SER A 272 -1.06 11.48 12.08
C SER A 272 0.27 10.83 12.44
N PRO A 273 0.49 9.54 12.05
CA PRO A 273 1.81 8.95 12.21
C PRO A 273 2.86 9.78 11.43
N PRO A 274 4.11 9.86 11.93
CA PRO A 274 5.15 10.60 11.24
C PRO A 274 5.36 10.08 9.82
N LEU A 275 5.45 11.00 8.87
CA LEU A 275 5.61 10.76 7.44
C LEU A 275 7.01 11.17 6.99
N VAL A 276 7.49 10.51 5.96
CA VAL A 276 8.69 10.89 5.21
C VAL A 276 8.39 10.96 3.72
N VAL A 277 9.22 11.71 3.02
CA VAL A 277 9.47 11.54 1.59
C VAL A 277 10.74 10.71 1.47
N GLY A 278 10.60 9.48 1.04
CA GLY A 278 11.71 8.56 0.84
C GLY A 278 12.15 8.54 -0.64
N VAL A 279 13.43 8.44 -0.89
CA VAL A 279 14.03 8.29 -2.22
C VAL A 279 15.17 7.29 -2.16
N GLU A 280 15.33 6.52 -3.22
CA GLU A 280 16.46 5.62 -3.41
C GLU A 280 17.36 6.17 -4.50
N VAL A 281 18.66 6.29 -4.21
CA VAL A 281 19.68 6.75 -5.14
C VAL A 281 20.82 5.74 -5.11
N GLY A 282 20.99 5.02 -6.21
CA GLY A 282 21.92 3.89 -6.24
C GLY A 282 21.57 2.85 -5.16
N ALA A 283 22.48 2.59 -4.25
CA ALA A 283 22.27 1.66 -3.12
C ALA A 283 21.84 2.35 -1.82
N VAL A 284 21.67 3.67 -1.82
CA VAL A 284 21.42 4.48 -0.63
C VAL A 284 19.95 4.91 -0.60
N ALA A 285 19.26 4.58 0.49
CA ALA A 285 17.92 5.09 0.79
C ALA A 285 18.03 6.33 1.68
N ARG A 286 17.38 7.42 1.26
CA ARG A 286 17.32 8.70 1.98
C ARG A 286 15.89 9.07 2.31
N ALA A 287 15.66 9.60 3.50
CA ALA A 287 14.36 10.05 3.96
C ALA A 287 14.39 11.52 4.41
N TYR A 288 13.40 12.27 4.00
CA TYR A 288 13.13 13.63 4.44
C TYR A 288 11.89 13.64 5.31
N ASP A 289 12.00 14.09 6.57
CA ASP A 289 10.81 14.27 7.42
C ASP A 289 9.81 15.20 6.74
N TRP A 290 8.57 14.73 6.60
CA TRP A 290 7.53 15.44 5.86
C TRP A 290 7.26 16.84 6.42
N ASN A 291 7.10 16.94 7.74
CA ASN A 291 6.75 18.22 8.40
C ASN A 291 7.89 19.23 8.28
N GLN A 292 9.14 18.75 8.40
CA GLN A 292 10.31 19.59 8.21
C GLN A 292 10.46 20.01 6.76
N LEU A 293 10.26 19.11 5.80
CA LEU A 293 10.33 19.44 4.38
C LEU A 293 9.27 20.48 4.00
N VAL A 294 8.03 20.31 4.45
CA VAL A 294 6.95 21.30 4.24
C VAL A 294 7.30 22.65 4.88
N LYS A 295 7.89 22.66 6.08
CA LYS A 295 8.29 23.88 6.77
C LYS A 295 9.42 24.62 6.06
N HIS A 296 10.43 23.91 5.59
CA HIS A 296 11.59 24.48 4.88
C HIS A 296 11.30 24.74 3.41
N ARG A 297 10.33 24.04 2.84
CA ARG A 297 9.89 24.06 1.44
C ARG A 297 10.94 23.61 0.42
N LEU A 298 12.22 23.85 0.67
CA LEU A 298 13.32 23.53 -0.23
C LEU A 298 14.55 23.07 0.55
N VAL A 299 15.16 21.99 0.07
CA VAL A 299 16.36 21.40 0.67
C VAL A 299 17.31 20.97 -0.45
N HIS A 300 18.59 21.33 -0.32
CA HIS A 300 19.67 20.72 -1.11
C HIS A 300 20.31 19.60 -0.30
N ASP A 301 20.56 18.47 -0.96
CA ASP A 301 21.24 17.32 -0.36
C ASP A 301 22.22 16.71 -1.36
N GLU A 302 23.01 15.77 -0.89
CA GLU A 302 23.89 14.95 -1.73
C GLU A 302 23.81 13.50 -1.23
N VAL A 303 23.47 12.59 -2.13
CA VAL A 303 23.28 11.18 -1.82
C VAL A 303 23.95 10.35 -2.89
N ASP A 304 24.87 9.49 -2.49
CA ASP A 304 25.63 8.60 -3.38
C ASP A 304 26.22 9.34 -4.62
N GLY A 305 26.77 10.53 -4.38
CA GLY A 305 27.36 11.38 -5.44
C GLY A 305 26.35 12.09 -6.33
N THR A 306 25.05 11.95 -6.08
CA THR A 306 23.99 12.66 -6.80
C THR A 306 23.56 13.90 -6.02
N SER A 307 23.56 15.03 -6.70
CA SER A 307 23.13 16.30 -6.11
C SER A 307 21.61 16.43 -6.14
N LEU A 308 20.96 16.39 -4.98
CA LEU A 308 19.51 16.37 -4.87
C LEU A 308 18.92 17.73 -4.54
N LEU A 309 17.69 17.94 -5.01
CA LEU A 309 16.78 19.00 -4.60
C LEU A 309 15.48 18.35 -4.13
N ALA A 310 15.16 18.45 -2.84
CA ALA A 310 13.84 18.08 -2.34
C ALA A 310 13.02 19.35 -2.12
N VAL A 311 11.79 19.39 -2.63
CA VAL A 311 10.94 20.59 -2.60
C VAL A 311 9.50 20.21 -2.32
N ALA A 312 8.82 21.00 -1.46
CA ALA A 312 7.41 20.90 -1.18
C ALA A 312 6.65 22.09 -1.78
N ASP A 313 5.44 21.85 -2.26
CA ASP A 313 4.55 22.91 -2.73
C ASP A 313 4.15 23.86 -1.58
N GLU A 314 3.61 25.04 -1.92
CA GLU A 314 3.21 26.03 -0.94
C GLU A 314 2.11 25.54 0.01
N ALA A 315 1.19 24.74 -0.52
CA ALA A 315 0.10 24.16 0.26
C ALA A 315 0.58 23.06 1.23
N GLY A 316 1.84 22.60 1.12
CA GLY A 316 2.35 21.47 1.93
C GLY A 316 1.62 20.17 1.65
N SER A 317 1.16 19.98 0.42
CA SER A 317 0.34 18.83 0.02
C SER A 317 1.08 17.87 -0.90
N SER A 318 2.06 18.36 -1.65
CA SER A 318 2.88 17.58 -2.59
C SER A 318 4.36 17.87 -2.37
N ALA A 319 5.21 16.89 -2.64
CA ALA A 319 6.66 17.06 -2.61
C ALA A 319 7.31 16.30 -3.75
N PHE A 320 8.44 16.83 -4.21
CA PHE A 320 9.19 16.32 -5.34
C PHE A 320 10.66 16.22 -4.98
N VAL A 321 11.34 15.21 -5.52
CA VAL A 321 12.80 15.05 -5.40
C VAL A 321 13.40 15.00 -6.79
N TYR A 322 14.41 15.81 -7.01
CA TYR A 322 15.10 15.93 -8.29
C TYR A 322 16.60 15.70 -8.16
N ASP A 323 17.22 15.10 -9.18
CA ASP A 323 18.62 15.40 -9.47
C ASP A 323 18.69 16.81 -10.05
N ARG A 324 19.41 17.70 -9.36
CA ARG A 324 19.56 19.10 -9.74
C ARG A 324 20.72 19.37 -10.69
N THR A 325 21.26 18.32 -11.33
CA THR A 325 22.33 18.41 -12.31
C THR A 325 21.76 18.71 -13.69
N VAL A 326 22.16 19.81 -14.27
CA VAL A 326 21.80 20.23 -15.64
C VAL A 326 23.06 20.47 -16.44
N ASP A 327 23.19 19.83 -17.61
CA ASP A 327 24.36 19.90 -18.49
C ASP A 327 25.69 19.64 -17.73
N GLY A 328 25.68 18.64 -16.81
CA GLY A 328 26.84 18.23 -16.01
C GLY A 328 27.20 19.17 -14.84
N ARG A 329 26.38 20.16 -14.55
CA ARG A 329 26.58 21.11 -13.45
C ARG A 329 25.42 20.99 -12.44
N ALA A 330 25.72 20.77 -11.16
CA ALA A 330 24.74 20.85 -10.08
C ALA A 330 24.36 22.32 -9.86
N LEU A 331 23.06 22.63 -9.98
CA LEU A 331 22.51 23.95 -9.75
C LEU A 331 22.06 24.11 -8.28
N SER A 332 22.14 25.32 -7.75
CA SER A 332 21.49 25.68 -6.47
C SER A 332 20.23 26.48 -6.75
N PHE A 333 19.21 26.26 -5.94
CA PHE A 333 17.90 26.84 -6.14
C PHE A 333 17.44 27.61 -4.91
N ILE A 334 16.67 28.65 -5.14
CA ILE A 334 15.88 29.34 -4.12
C ILE A 334 14.41 29.32 -4.53
N LEU A 335 13.52 29.49 -3.56
CA LEU A 335 12.09 29.70 -3.84
C LEU A 335 11.90 31.07 -4.48
N ASP A 336 11.07 31.12 -5.54
CA ASP A 336 10.70 32.36 -6.24
C ASP A 336 9.19 32.33 -6.53
N GLY A 337 8.39 32.89 -5.65
CA GLY A 337 6.93 32.74 -5.64
C GLY A 337 6.51 31.28 -5.52
N ASP A 338 5.69 30.83 -6.48
CA ASP A 338 5.22 29.44 -6.59
C ASP A 338 6.19 28.52 -7.32
N GLY A 339 7.38 29.03 -7.69
CA GLY A 339 8.39 28.30 -8.45
C GLY A 339 9.76 28.34 -7.80
N LEU A 340 10.76 28.10 -8.63
CA LEU A 340 12.17 28.05 -8.25
C LEU A 340 13.00 28.98 -9.14
N LYS A 341 14.12 29.44 -8.62
CA LYS A 341 15.11 30.20 -9.38
C LYS A 341 16.49 29.62 -9.12
N ASP A 342 17.26 29.33 -10.17
CA ASP A 342 18.65 28.93 -10.01
C ASP A 342 19.53 30.16 -9.81
N ASP A 343 20.52 30.04 -8.94
CA ASP A 343 21.47 31.11 -8.60
C ASP A 343 22.58 31.26 -9.64
N ALA A 344 22.88 30.23 -10.44
CA ALA A 344 23.95 30.23 -11.41
C ALA A 344 23.62 31.03 -12.66
N THR A 345 22.38 30.98 -13.13
CA THR A 345 21.96 31.65 -14.38
C THR A 345 20.82 32.64 -14.15
N GLY A 346 20.16 32.59 -12.99
CA GLY A 346 18.96 33.38 -12.67
C GLY A 346 17.74 32.95 -13.47
N SER A 347 17.73 31.74 -14.05
CA SER A 347 16.59 31.22 -14.78
C SER A 347 15.47 30.82 -13.80
N SER A 348 14.20 31.01 -14.22
CA SER A 348 13.02 30.65 -13.41
C SER A 348 12.47 29.28 -13.85
N TRP A 349 12.06 28.49 -12.86
CA TRP A 349 11.61 27.13 -13.01
C TRP A 349 10.27 26.93 -12.30
N ASP A 350 9.40 26.08 -12.86
CA ASP A 350 8.21 25.67 -12.12
C ASP A 350 8.55 24.60 -11.04
N MET A 351 7.60 24.32 -10.17
CA MET A 351 7.75 23.30 -9.11
C MET A 351 7.91 21.88 -9.66
N PHE A 352 7.59 21.66 -10.95
CA PHE A 352 7.76 20.37 -11.63
C PHE A 352 9.16 20.22 -12.27
N GLY A 353 10.09 21.12 -11.92
CA GLY A 353 11.47 21.09 -12.40
C GLY A 353 11.67 21.52 -13.85
N ARG A 354 10.70 22.23 -14.47
CA ARG A 354 10.80 22.72 -15.86
C ARG A 354 11.26 24.17 -15.88
N CYS A 355 12.34 24.48 -16.61
CA CYS A 355 12.80 25.85 -16.78
C CYS A 355 11.87 26.61 -17.72
N LYS A 356 11.24 27.65 -17.20
CA LYS A 356 10.23 28.46 -17.92
C LYS A 356 10.83 29.65 -18.61
N THR A 357 11.80 30.33 -17.98
CA THR A 357 12.43 31.53 -18.54
C THR A 357 13.92 31.60 -18.19
N GLY A 358 14.68 32.33 -18.92
CA GLY A 358 16.11 32.54 -18.71
C GLY A 358 17.00 31.72 -19.64
N LYS A 359 18.29 31.60 -19.28
CA LYS A 359 19.32 30.95 -20.12
C LYS A 359 19.08 29.44 -20.29
N LEU A 360 18.39 28.80 -19.35
CA LEU A 360 18.14 27.36 -19.35
C LEU A 360 16.71 27.01 -19.83
N THR A 361 15.98 27.96 -20.43
CA THR A 361 14.64 27.73 -20.96
C THR A 361 14.56 26.45 -21.79
N GLY A 362 13.57 25.59 -21.49
CA GLY A 362 13.33 24.28 -22.13
C GLY A 362 14.10 23.11 -21.49
N LYS A 363 15.03 23.38 -20.55
CA LYS A 363 15.63 22.32 -19.75
C LYS A 363 14.68 21.86 -18.64
N SER A 364 14.89 20.65 -18.17
CA SER A 364 14.17 20.08 -17.01
C SER A 364 15.14 19.38 -16.07
N LEU A 365 14.83 19.42 -14.78
CA LEU A 365 15.48 18.57 -13.80
C LEU A 365 15.01 17.13 -13.97
N THR A 366 15.88 16.18 -13.66
CA THR A 366 15.48 14.76 -13.62
C THR A 366 14.75 14.48 -12.34
N GLN A 367 13.46 14.17 -12.42
CA GLN A 367 12.68 13.79 -11.25
C GLN A 367 13.04 12.35 -10.82
N LEU A 368 13.30 12.16 -9.54
CA LEU A 368 13.54 10.85 -8.95
C LEU A 368 12.24 10.26 -8.39
N GLN A 369 12.10 8.97 -8.52
CA GLN A 369 11.00 8.24 -7.88
C GLN A 369 11.09 8.43 -6.38
N SER A 370 10.05 9.00 -5.78
CA SER A 370 10.00 9.27 -4.35
C SER A 370 8.63 8.91 -3.77
N TYR A 371 8.61 8.53 -2.51
CA TYR A 371 7.44 7.93 -1.87
C TYR A 371 7.10 8.65 -0.58
N LYS A 372 5.85 9.15 -0.49
CA LYS A 372 5.32 9.72 0.75
C LYS A 372 4.71 8.60 1.60
N GLN A 373 5.39 8.22 2.67
CA GLN A 373 4.93 7.10 3.49
C GLN A 373 5.24 7.27 4.97
N TYR A 374 4.66 6.40 5.82
CA TYR A 374 4.97 6.40 7.24
C TYR A 374 6.42 6.01 7.49
N VAL A 375 7.08 6.71 8.44
CA VAL A 375 8.45 6.41 8.88
C VAL A 375 8.64 4.93 9.17
N ARG A 376 7.70 4.30 9.90
CA ARG A 376 7.80 2.87 10.23
C ARG A 376 7.84 1.96 8.99
N ALA A 377 7.10 2.32 7.93
CA ALA A 377 7.12 1.55 6.69
C ALA A 377 8.48 1.73 6.01
N TRP A 378 8.93 2.98 5.87
CA TRP A 378 10.23 3.27 5.28
C TRP A 378 11.37 2.49 5.93
N VAL A 379 11.51 2.58 7.27
CA VAL A 379 12.60 1.88 7.99
C VAL A 379 12.44 0.35 8.01
N THR A 380 11.22 -0.16 7.83
CA THR A 380 10.99 -1.61 7.74
C THR A 380 11.55 -2.19 6.44
N PHE A 381 11.39 -1.47 5.34
CA PHE A 381 11.81 -1.91 4.01
C PHE A 381 13.20 -1.37 3.62
N HIS A 382 13.67 -0.32 4.29
CA HIS A 382 14.99 0.28 4.13
C HIS A 382 15.68 0.40 5.51
N PRO A 383 16.13 -0.70 6.11
CA PRO A 383 16.67 -0.70 7.48
C PRO A 383 17.95 0.16 7.63
N ASP A 384 18.69 0.34 6.54
CA ASP A 384 19.93 1.14 6.49
C ASP A 384 19.68 2.57 5.98
N ALA A 385 18.40 2.99 5.87
CA ALA A 385 18.05 4.32 5.38
C ALA A 385 18.62 5.42 6.29
N SER A 386 19.18 6.44 5.66
CA SER A 386 19.60 7.66 6.34
C SER A 386 18.49 8.71 6.30
N PHE A 387 18.44 9.55 7.34
CA PHE A 387 17.52 10.68 7.40
C PHE A 387 18.27 11.98 7.16
N TYR A 388 17.67 12.88 6.37
CA TYR A 388 18.20 14.22 6.21
C TYR A 388 18.11 14.99 7.53
N ASN A 389 19.21 15.61 7.93
CA ASN A 389 19.27 16.41 9.15
C ASN A 389 18.94 17.87 8.82
N PHE A 390 17.69 18.27 9.06
CA PHE A 390 17.26 19.64 8.82
C PHE A 390 17.96 20.60 9.78
N PRO A 391 18.40 21.77 9.30
CA PRO A 391 18.98 22.79 10.18
C PRO A 391 17.94 23.23 11.22
N ALA A 392 18.42 23.45 12.44
CA ALA A 392 17.57 24.03 13.48
C ALA A 392 17.07 25.41 13.02
N THR A 393 15.75 25.58 12.95
CA THR A 393 15.21 26.91 12.68
C THR A 393 15.56 27.83 13.84
N SER A 394 16.37 28.85 13.59
CA SER A 394 16.49 29.96 14.53
C SER A 394 15.09 30.50 14.78
N ARG A 395 14.70 30.49 16.04
CA ARG A 395 13.45 31.11 16.52
C ARG A 395 13.46 32.62 16.32
#